data_ab5c48726eab51d46778b42289f5b109
#
_entry.id   ab5c48726eab51d46778b42289f5b109
#
_cell.length_a   1.000
_cell.length_b   1.000
_cell.length_c   1.000
_cell.angle_alpha   90.00
_cell.angle_beta   90.00
_cell.angle_gamma   90.00
#
_symmetry.space_group_name_H-M   'P 1'
#
loop_
_entity.id
_entity.type
_entity.pdbx_description
1 polymer ?
#
loop_
_entity_poly.entity_id
_entity_poly.type
_entity_poly.pdbx_seq_one_letter_code
_entity_poly.pdbx_strand_id
1 'polypeptide(L)'
;MIIISFGFIFAIILIKYKPMYKVSVSGNEMGYIQNKEALEEKVKEAILEKEEKNVDAIDMKTSPQYELKLVDRTIETKEEEMVANIEKDLEVAITYKYYEIAVNQETIDSVNTMEEAEELVKQIKDEKEEKEIDLSIIEKYTEKEEDIKTKDLEVAKKDIETKIEQTINEQQKQKKEEERINSMPEINGIKLACKPVSGTISSRYGVSSSIRSSNHTGLDIATASGTPIKVVAAGTVTHASYKGSYGNLVKVDHGNGIESWYA
;
A
#
# COMPACT_ATOMS: atom_id res chain seq x y z
N MET A 1 -35.21 32.42 68.30
CA MET A 1 -34.03 31.59 68.67
C MET A 1 -33.63 30.52 67.67
N ILE A 2 -34.51 30.02 66.83
CA ILE A 2 -34.21 28.92 65.85
C ILE A 2 -33.35 29.40 64.67
N ILE A 3 -33.50 30.64 64.16
CA ILE A 3 -32.79 31.19 63.00
C ILE A 3 -31.28 31.44 63.30
N ILE A 4 -30.97 31.83 64.56
CA ILE A 4 -29.56 32.05 64.98
C ILE A 4 -28.77 30.74 65.07
N SER A 5 -29.44 29.66 65.44
CA SER A 5 -28.77 28.33 65.53
C SER A 5 -28.41 27.73 64.16
N PHE A 6 -29.26 27.96 63.14
CA PHE A 6 -28.97 27.52 61.77
C PHE A 6 -27.78 28.26 61.13
N GLY A 7 -27.72 29.60 61.34
CA GLY A 7 -26.59 30.39 60.84
C GLY A 7 -25.24 29.97 61.49
N PHE A 8 -25.25 29.63 62.79
CA PHE A 8 -24.05 29.20 63.49
C PHE A 8 -23.57 27.79 63.03
N ILE A 9 -24.50 26.88 62.82
CA ILE A 9 -24.20 25.52 62.30
C ILE A 9 -23.68 25.63 60.88
N PHE A 10 -24.29 26.47 60.03
CA PHE A 10 -23.84 26.69 58.66
C PHE A 10 -22.43 27.32 58.61
N ALA A 11 -22.14 28.28 59.51
CA ALA A 11 -20.81 28.87 59.61
C ALA A 11 -19.72 27.84 60.07
N ILE A 12 -20.05 26.95 61.00
CA ILE A 12 -19.16 25.87 61.41
C ILE A 12 -18.87 24.89 60.26
N ILE A 13 -19.89 24.56 59.46
CA ILE A 13 -19.74 23.71 58.28
C ILE A 13 -18.77 24.34 57.28
N LEU A 14 -18.93 25.63 56.98
CA LEU A 14 -18.05 26.34 56.04
C LEU A 14 -16.60 26.50 56.54
N ILE A 15 -16.39 26.56 57.86
CA ILE A 15 -15.06 26.65 58.45
C ILE A 15 -14.35 25.29 58.40
N LYS A 16 -15.07 24.21 58.70
CA LYS A 16 -14.47 22.86 58.84
C LYS A 16 -14.42 22.07 57.56
N TYR A 17 -15.39 22.28 56.67
CA TYR A 17 -15.53 21.52 55.44
C TYR A 17 -15.32 22.35 54.19
N LYS A 18 -14.90 21.70 53.10
CA LYS A 18 -14.84 22.26 51.75
C LYS A 18 -15.54 21.33 50.74
N PRO A 19 -16.17 21.86 49.68
CA PRO A 19 -16.69 21.01 48.64
C PRO A 19 -15.57 20.47 47.77
N MET A 20 -15.59 19.18 47.50
CA MET A 20 -14.67 18.50 46.59
C MET A 20 -15.45 17.41 45.84
N TYR A 21 -14.95 17.03 44.69
CA TYR A 21 -15.44 15.87 43.96
C TYR A 21 -14.67 14.63 44.43
N LYS A 22 -15.41 13.64 44.92
CA LYS A 22 -14.93 12.29 45.09
C LYS A 22 -14.80 11.68 43.69
N VAL A 23 -13.63 11.17 43.34
CA VAL A 23 -13.35 10.53 42.06
C VAL A 23 -13.30 9.03 42.23
N SER A 24 -13.98 8.31 41.34
CA SER A 24 -13.92 6.85 41.27
C SER A 24 -13.86 6.38 39.82
N VAL A 25 -13.13 5.27 39.57
CA VAL A 25 -13.04 4.60 38.27
C VAL A 25 -13.36 3.13 38.48
N SER A 26 -14.28 2.57 37.69
CA SER A 26 -14.72 1.17 37.80
C SER A 26 -15.10 0.73 39.22
N GLY A 27 -15.62 1.68 40.05
CA GLY A 27 -16.02 1.47 41.43
C GLY A 27 -14.88 1.63 42.45
N ASN A 28 -13.65 1.81 42.04
CA ASN A 28 -12.50 2.08 42.91
C ASN A 28 -12.41 3.56 43.24
N GLU A 29 -12.23 3.92 44.50
CA GLU A 29 -12.05 5.32 44.93
C GLU A 29 -10.60 5.77 44.65
N MET A 30 -10.45 6.87 43.90
CA MET A 30 -9.15 7.45 43.52
C MET A 30 -8.75 8.61 44.43
N GLY A 31 -9.70 9.26 45.10
CA GLY A 31 -9.48 10.38 46.00
C GLY A 31 -10.42 11.54 45.78
N TYR A 32 -9.99 12.75 46.16
CA TYR A 32 -10.80 13.98 46.09
C TYR A 32 -10.10 15.08 45.33
N ILE A 33 -10.85 15.80 44.47
CA ILE A 33 -10.33 16.89 43.65
C ILE A 33 -11.31 18.08 43.64
N GLN A 34 -10.79 19.28 43.38
CA GLN A 34 -11.60 20.50 43.27
C GLN A 34 -12.07 20.78 41.84
N ASN A 35 -11.24 20.47 40.85
CA ASN A 35 -11.52 20.73 39.45
C ASN A 35 -11.43 19.42 38.64
N LYS A 36 -12.59 18.94 38.19
CA LYS A 36 -12.71 17.72 37.41
C LYS A 36 -12.17 17.85 35.99
N GLU A 37 -12.35 19.03 35.36
CA GLU A 37 -11.88 19.31 34.01
C GLU A 37 -10.33 19.30 33.95
N ALA A 38 -9.67 19.90 34.95
CA ALA A 38 -8.21 19.88 35.05
C ALA A 38 -7.66 18.46 35.26
N LEU A 39 -8.37 17.59 36.01
CA LEU A 39 -7.98 16.22 36.19
C LEU A 39 -8.10 15.42 34.89
N GLU A 40 -9.21 15.58 34.15
CA GLU A 40 -9.40 14.90 32.85
C GLU A 40 -8.34 15.31 31.83
N GLU A 41 -7.95 16.59 31.80
CA GLU A 41 -6.90 17.08 30.93
C GLU A 41 -5.53 16.44 31.29
N LYS A 42 -5.17 16.42 32.57
CA LYS A 42 -3.93 15.80 33.05
C LYS A 42 -3.88 14.29 32.79
N VAL A 43 -5.00 13.60 32.92
CA VAL A 43 -5.07 12.16 32.59
C VAL A 43 -4.82 11.94 31.10
N LYS A 44 -5.42 12.78 30.23
CA LYS A 44 -5.18 12.72 28.78
C LYS A 44 -3.72 13.03 28.45
N GLU A 45 -3.16 14.08 29.06
CA GLU A 45 -1.72 14.40 28.87
C GLU A 45 -0.82 13.24 29.30
N ALA A 46 -1.07 12.61 30.45
CA ALA A 46 -0.28 11.48 30.93
C ALA A 46 -0.35 10.26 30.00
N ILE A 47 -1.51 10.01 29.34
CA ILE A 47 -1.65 8.97 28.34
C ILE A 47 -0.86 9.34 27.08
N LEU A 48 -0.98 10.59 26.60
CA LEU A 48 -0.26 11.08 25.42
C LEU A 48 1.26 11.07 25.59
N GLU A 49 1.77 11.35 26.80
CA GLU A 49 3.22 11.33 27.07
C GLU A 49 3.84 9.93 26.95
N LYS A 50 3.04 8.86 27.12
CA LYS A 50 3.49 7.48 26.96
C LYS A 50 3.47 6.99 25.52
N GLU A 51 2.60 7.56 24.71
CA GLU A 51 2.44 7.24 23.30
C GLU A 51 3.35 8.17 22.49
N GLU A 52 4.45 7.64 21.98
CA GLU A 52 5.51 8.47 21.40
C GLU A 52 5.15 9.08 20.04
N LYS A 53 4.30 8.43 19.23
CA LYS A 53 4.03 8.84 17.84
C LYS A 53 2.66 8.42 17.34
N ASN A 54 2.17 9.12 16.33
CA ASN A 54 1.03 8.73 15.51
C ASN A 54 -0.35 8.74 16.19
N VAL A 55 -0.47 9.26 17.41
CA VAL A 55 -1.78 9.33 18.09
C VAL A 55 -2.64 10.41 17.45
N ASP A 56 -3.79 10.01 16.92
CA ASP A 56 -4.83 10.91 16.37
C ASP A 56 -5.92 11.21 17.41
N ALA A 57 -6.39 10.18 18.10
CA ALA A 57 -7.44 10.31 19.11
C ALA A 57 -7.26 9.33 20.28
N ILE A 58 -7.72 9.74 21.45
CA ILE A 58 -7.83 8.91 22.65
C ILE A 58 -9.27 8.93 23.12
N ASP A 59 -9.93 7.79 23.06
CA ASP A 59 -11.29 7.60 23.56
C ASP A 59 -11.28 6.82 24.88
N MET A 60 -11.79 7.46 25.94
CA MET A 60 -11.93 6.79 27.24
C MET A 60 -13.19 5.91 27.23
N LYS A 61 -13.01 4.59 27.17
CA LYS A 61 -14.12 3.61 27.28
C LYS A 61 -14.72 3.63 28.67
N THR A 62 -13.91 3.92 29.69
CA THR A 62 -14.35 4.09 31.08
C THR A 62 -14.05 5.51 31.51
N SER A 63 -15.05 6.28 31.91
CA SER A 63 -14.86 7.66 32.39
C SER A 63 -14.83 7.70 33.91
N PRO A 64 -13.98 8.56 34.52
CA PRO A 64 -14.05 8.84 35.95
C PRO A 64 -15.44 9.32 36.35
N GLN A 65 -15.94 8.82 37.46
CA GLN A 65 -17.19 9.25 38.04
C GLN A 65 -16.91 10.26 39.15
N TYR A 66 -17.75 11.30 39.22
CA TYR A 66 -17.56 12.43 40.14
C TYR A 66 -18.79 12.56 41.03
N GLU A 67 -18.58 12.52 42.35
CA GLU A 67 -19.63 12.77 43.34
C GLU A 67 -19.22 13.96 44.21
N LEU A 68 -20.06 15.04 44.25
CA LEU A 68 -19.80 16.19 45.09
C LEU A 68 -19.98 15.82 46.57
N LYS A 69 -18.92 16.02 47.36
CA LYS A 69 -18.87 15.74 48.81
C LYS A 69 -18.38 16.98 49.57
N LEU A 70 -18.87 17.14 50.80
CA LEU A 70 -18.30 18.06 51.78
C LEU A 70 -17.23 17.27 52.58
N VAL A 71 -15.98 17.62 52.41
CA VAL A 71 -14.85 16.93 53.04
C VAL A 71 -14.12 17.85 54.02
N ASP A 72 -13.47 17.30 55.02
CA ASP A 72 -12.65 18.06 55.94
C ASP A 72 -11.58 18.87 55.18
N ARG A 73 -11.38 20.13 55.62
CA ARG A 73 -10.41 21.03 54.95
C ARG A 73 -8.98 20.56 55.02
N THR A 74 -8.65 19.61 55.92
CA THR A 74 -7.34 18.98 56.02
C THR A 74 -7.06 17.94 54.94
N ILE A 75 -8.10 17.51 54.20
CA ILE A 75 -7.91 16.59 53.09
C ILE A 75 -7.15 17.29 51.98
N GLU A 76 -5.99 16.78 51.64
CA GLU A 76 -5.16 17.24 50.55
C GLU A 76 -5.42 16.40 49.29
N THR A 77 -5.35 17.06 48.15
CA THR A 77 -5.40 16.38 46.84
C THR A 77 -4.00 15.91 46.49
N LYS A 78 -3.86 14.61 46.27
CA LYS A 78 -2.65 14.01 45.71
C LYS A 78 -2.86 13.76 44.22
N GLU A 79 -2.75 14.84 43.47
CA GLU A 79 -3.20 14.86 42.05
C GLU A 79 -2.37 13.92 41.19
N GLU A 80 -1.04 13.93 41.32
CA GLU A 80 -0.15 13.05 40.56
C GLU A 80 -0.39 11.54 40.84
N GLU A 81 -0.56 11.20 42.14
CA GLU A 81 -0.87 9.81 42.54
C GLU A 81 -2.24 9.39 42.01
N MET A 82 -3.21 10.33 41.99
CA MET A 82 -4.56 10.10 41.46
C MET A 82 -4.51 9.88 39.95
N VAL A 83 -3.81 10.71 39.18
CA VAL A 83 -3.63 10.57 37.72
C VAL A 83 -3.04 9.20 37.41
N ALA A 84 -1.98 8.79 38.08
CA ALA A 84 -1.32 7.49 37.86
C ALA A 84 -2.25 6.30 38.18
N ASN A 85 -3.09 6.41 39.23
CA ASN A 85 -4.06 5.37 39.56
C ASN A 85 -5.23 5.32 38.56
N ILE A 86 -5.72 6.48 38.14
CA ILE A 86 -6.79 6.56 37.12
C ILE A 86 -6.29 5.96 35.81
N GLU A 87 -5.13 6.35 35.36
CA GLU A 87 -4.51 5.84 34.13
C GLU A 87 -4.39 4.32 34.11
N LYS A 88 -4.02 3.72 35.24
CA LYS A 88 -3.90 2.27 35.39
C LYS A 88 -5.25 1.53 35.30
N ASP A 89 -6.32 2.15 35.78
CA ASP A 89 -7.64 1.54 35.87
C ASP A 89 -8.58 1.97 34.71
N LEU A 90 -8.13 2.89 33.83
CA LEU A 90 -8.87 3.30 32.63
C LEU A 90 -8.70 2.31 31.50
N GLU A 91 -9.81 1.96 30.88
CA GLU A 91 -9.80 1.36 29.54
C GLU A 91 -9.86 2.48 28.50
N VAL A 92 -8.79 2.61 27.72
CA VAL A 92 -8.69 3.58 26.63
C VAL A 92 -8.66 2.87 25.28
N ALA A 93 -9.26 3.47 24.26
CA ALA A 93 -9.02 3.15 22.88
C ALA A 93 -8.18 4.26 22.27
N ILE A 94 -7.06 3.91 21.73
CA ILE A 94 -6.15 4.84 21.04
C ILE A 94 -6.33 4.63 19.54
N THR A 95 -6.59 5.70 18.81
CA THR A 95 -6.60 5.69 17.36
C THR A 95 -5.30 6.32 16.90
N TYR A 96 -4.55 5.56 16.10
CA TYR A 96 -3.32 6.00 15.48
C TYR A 96 -3.58 6.40 14.05
N LYS A 97 -2.78 7.35 13.56
CA LYS A 97 -2.83 7.88 12.20
C LYS A 97 -1.45 7.86 11.57
N TYR A 98 -1.37 7.42 10.32
CA TYR A 98 -0.15 7.40 9.54
C TYR A 98 -0.46 7.60 8.06
N TYR A 99 0.56 7.78 7.23
CA TYR A 99 0.38 8.12 5.81
C TYR A 99 1.13 7.14 4.94
N GLU A 100 0.39 6.48 4.05
CA GLU A 100 0.95 5.60 3.02
C GLU A 100 1.23 6.39 1.75
N ILE A 101 2.35 6.07 1.09
CA ILE A 101 2.72 6.64 -0.20
C ILE A 101 2.59 5.55 -1.24
N ALA A 102 1.77 5.82 -2.27
CA ALA A 102 1.50 4.89 -3.35
C ALA A 102 2.05 5.40 -4.69
N VAL A 103 2.57 4.47 -5.47
CA VAL A 103 3.02 4.65 -6.86
C VAL A 103 2.04 3.90 -7.76
N ASN A 104 1.32 4.60 -8.64
CA ASN A 104 0.29 4.03 -9.51
C ASN A 104 -0.72 3.17 -8.74
N GLN A 105 -1.21 3.67 -7.60
CA GLN A 105 -2.18 3.01 -6.70
C GLN A 105 -1.62 1.80 -5.91
N GLU A 106 -0.35 1.47 -6.04
CA GLU A 106 0.30 0.45 -5.22
C GLU A 106 1.02 1.12 -4.04
N THR A 107 0.63 0.81 -2.81
CA THR A 107 1.31 1.30 -1.60
C THR A 107 2.71 0.72 -1.53
N ILE A 108 3.71 1.61 -1.40
CA ILE A 108 5.12 1.23 -1.36
C ILE A 108 5.66 1.35 0.06
N ASP A 109 5.34 2.47 0.72
CA ASP A 109 5.86 2.73 2.05
C ASP A 109 4.93 3.64 2.86
N SER A 110 5.27 3.87 4.14
CA SER A 110 4.51 4.75 5.00
C SER A 110 5.40 5.57 5.92
N VAL A 111 4.92 6.77 6.27
CA VAL A 111 5.57 7.74 7.15
C VAL A 111 4.60 8.20 8.24
N ASN A 112 5.13 8.89 9.25
CA ASN A 112 4.33 9.20 10.44
C ASN A 112 3.43 10.43 10.27
N THR A 113 3.89 11.45 9.55
CA THR A 113 3.17 12.73 9.45
C THR A 113 2.83 13.09 8.02
N MET A 114 1.81 13.96 7.84
CA MET A 114 1.43 14.48 6.53
C MET A 114 2.56 15.33 5.94
N GLU A 115 3.25 16.10 6.78
CA GLU A 115 4.38 16.94 6.40
C GLU A 115 5.51 16.09 5.81
N GLU A 116 5.84 14.97 6.45
CA GLU A 116 6.85 14.02 5.93
C GLU A 116 6.43 13.44 4.58
N ALA A 117 5.15 13.08 4.43
CA ALA A 117 4.61 12.54 3.18
C ALA A 117 4.64 13.56 2.04
N GLU A 118 4.20 14.80 2.32
CA GLU A 118 4.21 15.90 1.33
C GLU A 118 5.63 16.28 0.90
N GLU A 119 6.55 16.40 1.87
CA GLU A 119 7.95 16.70 1.59
C GLU A 119 8.57 15.62 0.70
N LEU A 120 8.36 14.33 1.04
CA LEU A 120 8.87 13.20 0.30
C LEU A 120 8.35 13.16 -1.15
N VAL A 121 7.03 13.30 -1.32
CA VAL A 121 6.40 13.33 -2.65
C VAL A 121 6.91 14.52 -3.46
N LYS A 122 7.09 15.69 -2.83
CA LYS A 122 7.62 16.89 -3.49
C LYS A 122 9.06 16.68 -3.95
N GLN A 123 9.94 16.18 -3.07
CA GLN A 123 11.34 15.92 -3.42
C GLN A 123 11.45 14.95 -4.60
N ILE A 124 10.67 13.86 -4.60
CA ILE A 124 10.68 12.88 -5.68
C ILE A 124 10.18 13.50 -6.99
N LYS A 125 9.13 14.33 -6.96
CA LYS A 125 8.60 15.01 -8.14
C LYS A 125 9.58 16.06 -8.71
N ASP A 126 10.29 16.78 -7.85
CA ASP A 126 11.28 17.79 -8.26
C ASP A 126 12.53 17.14 -8.87
N GLU A 127 12.93 15.95 -8.40
CA GLU A 127 14.09 15.21 -8.90
C GLU A 127 13.80 14.43 -10.18
N LYS A 128 12.55 13.98 -10.36
CA LYS A 128 12.14 13.20 -11.53
C LYS A 128 11.03 13.92 -12.29
N GLU A 129 11.40 14.59 -13.39
CA GLU A 129 10.47 15.31 -14.29
C GLU A 129 9.44 14.39 -15.00
N GLU A 130 9.28 13.14 -14.58
CA GLU A 130 8.46 12.15 -15.29
C GLU A 130 6.97 12.31 -15.01
N LYS A 131 6.25 12.75 -16.03
CA LYS A 131 4.81 13.07 -16.00
C LYS A 131 3.87 11.85 -16.00
N GLU A 132 4.37 10.63 -16.14
CA GLU A 132 3.56 9.42 -16.32
C GLU A 132 3.42 8.57 -15.03
N ILE A 133 3.94 9.03 -13.89
CA ILE A 133 3.85 8.31 -12.62
C ILE A 133 2.91 9.04 -11.67
N ASP A 134 1.89 8.34 -11.24
CA ASP A 134 0.95 8.83 -10.22
C ASP A 134 1.51 8.54 -8.82
N LEU A 135 1.83 9.62 -8.09
CA LEU A 135 2.22 9.57 -6.68
C LEU A 135 1.09 10.10 -5.84
N SER A 136 0.55 9.28 -4.96
CA SER A 136 -0.55 9.64 -4.06
C SER A 136 -0.20 9.36 -2.60
N ILE A 137 -0.76 10.18 -1.70
CA ILE A 137 -0.68 10.04 -0.26
C ILE A 137 -2.03 9.55 0.21
N ILE A 138 -2.03 8.49 1.03
CA ILE A 138 -3.24 7.87 1.55
C ILE A 138 -3.19 7.92 3.07
N GLU A 139 -4.13 8.62 3.67
CA GLU A 139 -4.29 8.72 5.12
C GLU A 139 -4.87 7.40 5.67
N LYS A 140 -4.26 6.85 6.72
CA LYS A 140 -4.65 5.59 7.36
C LYS A 140 -4.86 5.75 8.85
N TYR A 141 -5.80 4.99 9.36
CA TYR A 141 -6.11 4.91 10.78
C TYR A 141 -6.10 3.46 11.25
N THR A 142 -5.63 3.22 12.48
CA THR A 142 -5.66 1.91 13.14
C THR A 142 -5.80 2.07 14.65
N GLU A 143 -6.41 1.08 15.32
CA GLU A 143 -6.42 0.99 16.77
C GLU A 143 -5.24 0.16 17.32
N LYS A 144 -4.38 -0.35 16.45
CA LYS A 144 -3.26 -1.21 16.79
C LYS A 144 -1.94 -0.58 16.35
N GLU A 145 -1.13 -0.21 17.31
CA GLU A 145 0.21 0.35 17.06
C GLU A 145 1.08 -0.61 16.22
N GLU A 146 0.95 -1.92 16.43
CA GLU A 146 1.69 -2.95 15.69
C GLU A 146 1.41 -3.00 14.18
N ASP A 147 0.29 -2.41 13.72
CA ASP A 147 -0.05 -2.30 12.30
C ASP A 147 0.69 -1.15 11.63
N ILE A 148 1.27 -0.22 12.39
CA ILE A 148 2.01 0.93 11.89
C ILE A 148 3.42 0.48 11.53
N LYS A 149 3.74 0.51 10.23
CA LYS A 149 5.06 0.12 9.69
C LYS A 149 5.73 1.28 8.99
N THR A 150 5.75 2.43 9.66
CA THR A 150 6.41 3.61 9.11
C THR A 150 7.92 3.43 9.07
N LYS A 151 8.56 4.00 8.06
CA LYS A 151 10.00 3.99 7.88
C LYS A 151 10.58 5.39 8.07
N ASP A 152 11.88 5.41 8.30
CA ASP A 152 12.66 6.64 8.22
C ASP A 152 12.54 7.25 6.81
N LEU A 153 12.49 8.59 6.72
CA LEU A 153 12.22 9.33 5.50
C LEU A 153 13.19 8.99 4.36
N GLU A 154 14.48 8.83 4.68
CA GLU A 154 15.50 8.49 3.68
C GLU A 154 15.33 7.06 3.13
N VAL A 155 14.90 6.13 3.98
CA VAL A 155 14.63 4.74 3.59
C VAL A 155 13.38 4.69 2.71
N ALA A 156 12.30 5.35 3.14
CA ALA A 156 11.07 5.44 2.38
C ALA A 156 11.30 6.09 1.00
N LYS A 157 12.08 7.17 0.93
CA LYS A 157 12.47 7.82 -0.32
C LYS A 157 13.11 6.84 -1.29
N LYS A 158 14.12 6.10 -0.81
CA LYS A 158 14.86 5.14 -1.63
C LYS A 158 13.99 4.01 -2.14
N ASP A 159 13.09 3.49 -1.31
CA ASP A 159 12.19 2.41 -1.71
C ASP A 159 11.20 2.87 -2.78
N ILE A 160 10.64 4.08 -2.62
CA ILE A 160 9.74 4.70 -3.60
C ILE A 160 10.47 4.97 -4.92
N GLU A 161 11.68 5.55 -4.89
CA GLU A 161 12.49 5.79 -6.08
C GLU A 161 12.82 4.50 -6.82
N THR A 162 13.17 3.44 -6.09
CA THR A 162 13.43 2.11 -6.66
C THR A 162 12.19 1.58 -7.38
N LYS A 163 11.01 1.72 -6.77
CA LYS A 163 9.75 1.31 -7.39
C LYS A 163 9.44 2.11 -8.64
N ILE A 164 9.65 3.42 -8.60
CA ILE A 164 9.49 4.30 -9.76
C ILE A 164 10.37 3.85 -10.92
N GLU A 165 11.66 3.59 -10.67
CA GLU A 165 12.60 3.12 -11.70
C GLU A 165 12.18 1.77 -12.29
N GLN A 166 11.71 0.84 -11.48
CA GLN A 166 11.17 -0.44 -11.96
C GLN A 166 9.96 -0.22 -12.86
N THR A 167 9.03 0.63 -12.44
CA THR A 167 7.81 0.95 -13.20
C THR A 167 8.14 1.58 -14.55
N ILE A 168 9.05 2.55 -14.59
CA ILE A 168 9.53 3.19 -15.83
C ILE A 168 10.15 2.15 -16.77
N ASN A 169 11.04 1.30 -16.26
CA ASN A 169 11.69 0.27 -17.05
C ASN A 169 10.69 -0.72 -17.64
N GLU A 170 9.66 -1.09 -16.89
CA GLU A 170 8.58 -1.97 -17.36
C GLU A 170 7.73 -1.31 -18.44
N GLN A 171 7.35 -0.04 -18.26
CA GLN A 171 6.61 0.73 -19.27
C GLN A 171 7.41 0.89 -20.57
N GLN A 172 8.69 1.22 -20.47
CA GLN A 172 9.58 1.34 -21.65
C GLN A 172 9.74 0.00 -22.38
N LYS A 173 9.84 -1.12 -21.63
CA LYS A 173 9.90 -2.46 -22.21
C LYS A 173 8.61 -2.83 -22.94
N GLN A 174 7.46 -2.52 -22.33
CA GLN A 174 6.15 -2.74 -22.94
C GLN A 174 5.99 -1.90 -24.20
N LYS A 175 6.34 -0.62 -24.18
CA LYS A 175 6.29 0.28 -25.35
C LYS A 175 7.18 -0.22 -26.49
N LYS A 176 8.40 -0.60 -26.19
CA LYS A 176 9.32 -1.18 -27.22
C LYS A 176 8.75 -2.49 -27.81
N GLU A 177 8.15 -3.34 -27.01
CA GLU A 177 7.52 -4.57 -27.49
C GLU A 177 6.29 -4.26 -28.36
N GLU A 178 5.48 -3.30 -27.98
CA GLU A 178 4.32 -2.84 -28.76
C GLU A 178 4.77 -2.24 -30.10
N GLU A 179 5.76 -1.37 -30.09
CA GLU A 179 6.37 -0.83 -31.31
C GLU A 179 6.92 -1.94 -32.20
N ARG A 180 7.61 -2.95 -31.60
CA ARG A 180 8.11 -4.12 -32.30
C ARG A 180 6.98 -4.90 -32.98
N ILE A 181 5.90 -5.18 -32.22
CA ILE A 181 4.72 -5.87 -32.73
C ILE A 181 4.05 -5.09 -33.85
N ASN A 182 3.93 -3.76 -33.68
CA ASN A 182 3.30 -2.89 -34.68
C ASN A 182 4.13 -2.75 -35.97
N SER A 183 5.43 -2.89 -35.88
CA SER A 183 6.35 -2.89 -37.04
C SER A 183 6.45 -4.22 -37.79
N MET A 184 5.84 -5.30 -37.26
CA MET A 184 5.91 -6.62 -37.88
C MET A 184 5.14 -6.67 -39.21
N PRO A 185 5.66 -7.42 -40.22
CA PRO A 185 4.90 -7.72 -41.42
C PRO A 185 3.57 -8.39 -41.08
N GLU A 186 2.52 -7.98 -41.75
CA GLU A 186 1.18 -8.50 -41.52
C GLU A 186 0.63 -9.14 -42.83
N ILE A 187 0.00 -10.30 -42.70
CA ILE A 187 -0.69 -10.99 -43.79
C ILE A 187 -2.10 -11.31 -43.31
N ASN A 188 -3.11 -10.72 -43.96
CA ASN A 188 -4.56 -10.92 -43.64
C ASN A 188 -4.87 -10.78 -42.15
N GLY A 189 -4.33 -9.78 -41.46
CA GLY A 189 -4.54 -9.53 -40.04
C GLY A 189 -3.67 -10.38 -39.11
N ILE A 190 -2.78 -11.22 -39.62
CA ILE A 190 -1.84 -12.00 -38.83
C ILE A 190 -0.46 -11.37 -38.86
N LYS A 191 0.01 -10.89 -37.73
CA LYS A 191 1.38 -10.32 -37.58
C LYS A 191 2.41 -11.45 -37.47
N LEU A 192 3.47 -11.36 -38.27
CA LEU A 192 4.56 -12.34 -38.29
C LEU A 192 5.61 -11.98 -37.24
N ALA A 193 5.58 -12.66 -36.12
CA ALA A 193 6.36 -12.33 -34.93
C ALA A 193 7.87 -12.59 -35.04
N CYS A 194 8.31 -13.50 -35.94
CA CYS A 194 9.72 -13.81 -36.08
C CYS A 194 10.03 -14.51 -37.41
N LYS A 195 11.32 -14.60 -37.77
CA LYS A 195 11.78 -15.58 -38.77
C LYS A 195 11.75 -16.98 -38.15
N PRO A 196 11.26 -17.99 -38.88
CA PRO A 196 11.12 -19.36 -38.33
C PRO A 196 12.48 -19.95 -37.91
N VAL A 197 13.51 -19.66 -38.65
CA VAL A 197 14.89 -20.14 -38.40
C VAL A 197 15.92 -19.21 -39.01
N SER A 198 17.11 -19.15 -38.44
CA SER A 198 18.26 -18.46 -39.03
C SER A 198 19.06 -19.45 -39.87
N GLY A 199 19.41 -19.07 -41.09
CA GLY A 199 20.18 -19.94 -42.01
C GLY A 199 20.38 -19.28 -43.37
N THR A 200 20.98 -20.05 -44.30
CA THR A 200 21.21 -19.60 -45.67
C THR A 200 20.02 -19.98 -46.54
N ILE A 201 19.45 -18.99 -47.28
CA ILE A 201 18.38 -19.29 -48.25
C ILE A 201 18.97 -20.09 -49.40
N SER A 202 18.60 -21.36 -49.48
CA SER A 202 19.07 -22.29 -50.53
C SER A 202 18.12 -22.30 -51.74
N SER A 203 16.83 -22.05 -51.57
CA SER A 203 15.87 -21.90 -52.68
C SER A 203 14.75 -20.92 -52.31
N ARG A 204 14.40 -20.07 -53.25
CA ARG A 204 13.34 -19.05 -53.06
C ARG A 204 11.99 -19.53 -53.60
N TYR A 205 10.92 -18.92 -53.10
CA TYR A 205 9.59 -19.09 -53.65
C TYR A 205 9.54 -18.76 -55.16
N GLY A 206 8.81 -19.54 -55.93
CA GLY A 206 8.58 -19.34 -57.36
C GLY A 206 9.73 -19.80 -58.28
N VAL A 207 10.87 -20.24 -57.75
CA VAL A 207 12.01 -20.73 -58.56
C VAL A 207 11.63 -22.06 -59.20
N SER A 208 11.84 -22.19 -60.53
CA SER A 208 11.78 -23.48 -61.24
C SER A 208 13.13 -24.18 -61.25
N SER A 209 13.09 -25.47 -61.24
CA SER A 209 14.30 -26.32 -61.30
C SER A 209 13.99 -27.61 -62.00
N SER A 210 15.04 -28.24 -62.60
CA SER A 210 14.87 -29.51 -63.34
C SER A 210 14.48 -30.71 -62.45
N ILE A 211 14.55 -30.58 -61.15
CA ILE A 211 14.17 -31.61 -60.15
C ILE A 211 12.77 -31.48 -59.63
N ARG A 212 12.04 -30.40 -60.00
CA ARG A 212 10.68 -30.10 -59.53
C ARG A 212 9.72 -30.13 -60.71
N SER A 213 8.54 -30.72 -60.52
CA SER A 213 7.45 -30.72 -61.53
C SER A 213 6.68 -29.43 -61.58
N SER A 214 6.86 -28.53 -60.61
CA SER A 214 6.20 -27.23 -60.48
C SER A 214 7.17 -26.22 -59.85
N ASN A 215 6.83 -24.93 -59.92
CA ASN A 215 7.57 -23.88 -59.24
C ASN A 215 7.59 -24.13 -57.73
N HIS A 216 8.65 -23.71 -57.08
CA HIS A 216 8.82 -23.83 -55.62
C HIS A 216 7.76 -23.05 -54.85
N THR A 217 7.01 -23.72 -54.01
CA THR A 217 5.86 -23.16 -53.26
C THR A 217 6.24 -22.65 -51.86
N GLY A 218 7.52 -22.64 -51.52
CA GLY A 218 8.02 -22.25 -50.21
C GLY A 218 9.38 -21.52 -50.28
N LEU A 219 9.98 -21.34 -49.14
CA LEU A 219 11.32 -20.81 -48.95
C LEU A 219 12.18 -21.87 -48.24
N ASP A 220 13.24 -22.36 -48.93
CA ASP A 220 14.16 -23.32 -48.31
C ASP A 220 15.27 -22.57 -47.60
N ILE A 221 15.44 -22.87 -46.30
CA ILE A 221 16.48 -22.28 -45.44
C ILE A 221 17.38 -23.43 -44.93
N ALA A 222 18.63 -23.46 -45.39
CA ALA A 222 19.62 -24.44 -44.92
C ALA A 222 20.19 -23.97 -43.56
N THR A 223 20.16 -24.88 -42.59
CA THR A 223 20.68 -24.67 -41.25
C THR A 223 21.26 -25.98 -40.69
N ALA A 224 21.98 -25.93 -39.56
CA ALA A 224 22.51 -27.10 -38.91
C ALA A 224 21.39 -28.01 -38.38
N SER A 225 21.61 -29.34 -38.46
CA SER A 225 20.67 -30.30 -37.87
C SER A 225 20.50 -30.04 -36.37
N GLY A 226 19.26 -30.13 -35.87
CA GLY A 226 18.92 -29.84 -34.47
C GLY A 226 18.63 -28.35 -34.17
N THR A 227 18.75 -27.44 -35.15
CA THR A 227 18.38 -26.04 -34.97
C THR A 227 16.88 -25.93 -34.71
N PRO A 228 16.43 -25.27 -33.62
CA PRO A 228 15.01 -25.09 -33.33
C PRO A 228 14.30 -24.23 -34.37
N ILE A 229 13.14 -24.68 -34.81
CA ILE A 229 12.24 -23.92 -35.69
C ILE A 229 11.14 -23.27 -34.85
N LYS A 230 10.95 -21.98 -35.04
CA LYS A 230 9.90 -21.20 -34.35
C LYS A 230 8.71 -20.97 -35.27
N VAL A 231 7.51 -21.02 -34.71
CA VAL A 231 6.31 -20.59 -35.43
C VAL A 231 6.34 -19.09 -35.69
N VAL A 232 5.90 -18.65 -36.87
CA VAL A 232 5.94 -17.24 -37.28
C VAL A 232 4.90 -16.38 -36.61
N ALA A 233 3.80 -16.98 -36.14
CA ALA A 233 2.71 -16.33 -35.43
C ALA A 233 2.04 -17.31 -34.46
N ALA A 234 1.23 -16.82 -33.50
CA ALA A 234 0.40 -17.66 -32.67
C ALA A 234 -0.63 -18.45 -33.53
N GLY A 235 -0.95 -19.66 -33.12
CA GLY A 235 -1.90 -20.51 -33.83
C GLY A 235 -2.05 -21.90 -33.24
N THR A 236 -2.84 -22.74 -33.89
CA THR A 236 -3.11 -24.11 -33.47
C THR A 236 -2.42 -25.09 -34.42
N VAL A 237 -1.67 -26.06 -33.88
CA VAL A 237 -1.06 -27.11 -34.68
C VAL A 237 -2.15 -28.04 -35.24
N THR A 238 -2.27 -28.10 -36.56
CA THR A 238 -3.26 -28.94 -37.27
C THR A 238 -2.67 -30.21 -37.84
N HIS A 239 -1.34 -30.27 -37.98
CA HIS A 239 -0.60 -31.45 -38.47
C HIS A 239 0.81 -31.47 -37.89
N ALA A 240 1.27 -32.64 -37.47
CA ALA A 240 2.63 -32.87 -37.01
C ALA A 240 3.03 -34.35 -37.27
N SER A 241 3.38 -34.65 -38.51
CA SER A 241 3.79 -36.01 -38.90
C SER A 241 4.49 -36.02 -40.27
N TYR A 242 5.00 -37.16 -40.70
CA TYR A 242 5.60 -37.35 -42.02
C TYR A 242 4.51 -37.24 -43.13
N LYS A 243 4.79 -36.47 -44.19
CA LYS A 243 3.85 -36.25 -45.29
C LYS A 243 4.56 -36.22 -46.64
N GLY A 244 4.77 -37.39 -47.21
CA GLY A 244 5.25 -37.58 -48.60
C GLY A 244 6.54 -36.76 -48.91
N SER A 245 6.47 -35.94 -49.96
CA SER A 245 7.60 -35.12 -50.41
C SER A 245 7.98 -33.98 -49.46
N TYR A 246 7.15 -33.65 -48.49
CA TYR A 246 7.49 -32.64 -47.46
C TYR A 246 8.36 -33.22 -46.33
N GLY A 247 8.48 -34.53 -46.20
CA GLY A 247 9.18 -35.13 -45.08
C GLY A 247 8.39 -34.94 -43.75
N ASN A 248 9.08 -34.58 -42.68
CA ASN A 248 8.46 -34.23 -41.41
C ASN A 248 7.83 -32.85 -41.53
N LEU A 249 6.51 -32.78 -41.45
CA LEU A 249 5.73 -31.57 -41.66
C LEU A 249 4.99 -31.16 -40.38
N VAL A 250 5.15 -29.91 -39.99
CA VAL A 250 4.26 -29.26 -39.01
C VAL A 250 3.45 -28.17 -39.71
N LYS A 251 2.12 -28.17 -39.49
CA LYS A 251 1.23 -27.13 -39.98
C LYS A 251 0.61 -26.41 -38.77
N VAL A 252 0.51 -25.09 -38.86
CA VAL A 252 -0.10 -24.24 -37.84
C VAL A 252 -1.15 -23.37 -38.51
N ASP A 253 -2.39 -23.48 -38.05
CA ASP A 253 -3.49 -22.58 -38.40
C ASP A 253 -3.43 -21.35 -37.51
N HIS A 254 -3.33 -20.17 -38.13
CA HIS A 254 -3.28 -18.88 -37.45
C HIS A 254 -4.63 -18.17 -37.41
N GLY A 255 -5.68 -18.79 -37.97
CA GLY A 255 -6.97 -18.16 -38.22
C GLY A 255 -6.99 -17.32 -39.51
N ASN A 256 -8.13 -16.74 -39.82
CA ASN A 256 -8.34 -15.90 -41.01
C ASN A 256 -7.94 -16.60 -42.34
N GLY A 257 -7.96 -17.93 -42.39
CA GLY A 257 -7.56 -18.70 -43.56
C GLY A 257 -6.04 -18.76 -43.82
N ILE A 258 -5.22 -18.41 -42.85
CA ILE A 258 -3.74 -18.42 -42.93
C ILE A 258 -3.21 -19.63 -42.22
N GLU A 259 -2.41 -20.43 -42.94
CA GLU A 259 -1.59 -21.50 -42.36
C GLU A 259 -0.13 -21.28 -42.65
N SER A 260 0.77 -21.65 -41.72
CA SER A 260 2.20 -21.80 -41.94
C SER A 260 2.58 -23.28 -41.92
N TRP A 261 3.52 -23.66 -42.81
CA TRP A 261 3.99 -25.03 -42.97
C TRP A 261 5.48 -25.05 -42.77
N TYR A 262 5.94 -25.98 -41.93
CA TYR A 262 7.35 -26.19 -41.58
C TYR A 262 7.68 -27.65 -41.94
N ALA A 263 8.52 -27.83 -42.98
CA ALA A 263 8.84 -29.12 -43.57
C ALA A 263 10.35 -29.43 -43.50
#